data_299beaf18ee0dbccd61726aaa0cd251f
#
_entry.id   299beaf18ee0dbccd61726aaa0cd251f
#
_cell.length_a   1.000
_cell.length_b   1.000
_cell.length_c   1.000
_cell.angle_alpha   90.00
_cell.angle_beta   90.00
_cell.angle_gamma   90.00
#
_symmetry.space_group_name_H-M   'P 1'
#
loop_
_entity.id
_entity.type
_entity.pdbx_description
1 polymer ?
#
loop_
_entity_poly.entity_id
_entity_poly.type
_entity_poly.pdbx_seq_one_letter_code
_entity_poly.pdbx_strand_id
1 'polypeptide(L)'
;MKPPYVIQDGKVYNFTIKTPSGTELLFYDEPQKQKVTLTLPSGTVLTIDDENKAVSLKDQNGENALEMDLQGGNVTLKAKTKLTLSAGETSIVLESSGNLTQKASNKVSVEAATIEEKGSAQVTIQGAATEVKGDSTLNLQASGTAALKGGIVNIN
;
A
#
# COMPACT_ATOMS: atom_id res chain seq x y z
N MET A 1 10.19 -42.31 5.81
CA MET A 1 9.41 -41.13 5.36
C MET A 1 8.43 -40.80 6.48
N LYS A 2 8.47 -39.58 7.06
CA LYS A 2 7.43 -39.20 8.05
C LYS A 2 6.08 -39.12 7.32
N PRO A 3 4.97 -39.56 7.94
CA PRO A 3 3.65 -39.40 7.33
C PRO A 3 3.37 -37.89 7.11
N PRO A 4 2.66 -37.53 6.03
CA PRO A 4 2.37 -36.13 5.71
C PRO A 4 1.31 -35.51 6.61
N TYR A 5 0.96 -36.16 7.70
CA TYR A 5 -0.06 -35.72 8.66
C TYR A 5 0.37 -36.02 10.09
N VAL A 6 -0.15 -35.25 11.03
CA VAL A 6 -0.01 -35.48 12.46
C VAL A 6 -1.36 -35.89 13.02
N ILE A 7 -1.40 -37.01 13.77
CA ILE A 7 -2.59 -37.48 14.48
C ILE A 7 -2.52 -36.93 15.90
N GLN A 8 -3.54 -36.20 16.32
CA GLN A 8 -3.73 -35.72 17.67
C GLN A 8 -5.14 -36.14 18.13
N ASP A 9 -5.23 -36.83 19.25
CA ASP A 9 -6.50 -37.37 19.81
C ASP A 9 -7.31 -38.20 18.80
N GLY A 10 -6.61 -38.99 17.95
CA GLY A 10 -7.21 -39.81 16.90
C GLY A 10 -7.71 -39.07 15.68
N LYS A 11 -7.42 -37.75 15.57
CA LYS A 11 -7.79 -36.88 14.44
C LYS A 11 -6.55 -36.36 13.71
N VAL A 12 -6.68 -36.19 12.40
CA VAL A 12 -5.64 -35.59 11.57
C VAL A 12 -5.98 -34.09 11.41
N TYR A 13 -5.17 -33.23 12.01
CA TYR A 13 -5.31 -31.77 11.85
C TYR A 13 -4.30 -31.17 10.90
N ASN A 14 -3.14 -31.81 10.71
CA ASN A 14 -2.09 -31.34 9.82
C ASN A 14 -1.98 -32.24 8.59
N PHE A 15 -2.13 -31.64 7.42
CA PHE A 15 -1.84 -32.28 6.15
C PHE A 15 -0.78 -31.47 5.43
N THR A 16 0.37 -32.11 5.10
CA THR A 16 1.51 -31.43 4.51
C THR A 16 1.91 -32.10 3.21
N ILE A 17 2.10 -31.29 2.16
CA ILE A 17 2.76 -31.68 0.91
C ILE A 17 4.11 -30.98 0.89
N LYS A 18 5.20 -31.75 0.79
CA LYS A 18 6.56 -31.19 0.74
C LYS A 18 7.30 -31.72 -0.48
N THR A 19 7.85 -30.81 -1.27
CA THR A 19 8.68 -31.15 -2.43
C THR A 19 10.12 -31.44 -2.02
N PRO A 20 10.89 -32.17 -2.86
CA PRO A 20 12.32 -32.42 -2.59
C PRO A 20 13.14 -31.14 -2.45
N SER A 21 12.76 -30.06 -3.13
CA SER A 21 13.41 -28.73 -3.08
C SER A 21 13.03 -27.91 -1.85
N GLY A 22 12.12 -28.40 -0.98
CA GLY A 22 11.76 -27.76 0.27
C GLY A 22 10.51 -26.86 0.23
N THR A 23 9.82 -26.74 -0.90
CA THR A 23 8.50 -26.09 -0.92
C THR A 23 7.52 -26.89 -0.09
N GLU A 24 6.80 -26.24 0.80
CA GLU A 24 5.84 -26.89 1.70
C GLU A 24 4.47 -26.22 1.62
N LEU A 25 3.43 -27.04 1.41
CA LEU A 25 2.04 -26.66 1.54
C LEU A 25 1.46 -27.36 2.76
N LEU A 26 1.05 -26.60 3.75
CA LEU A 26 0.46 -27.08 5.00
C LEU A 26 -1.01 -26.68 5.06
N PHE A 27 -1.87 -27.67 5.31
CA PHE A 27 -3.24 -27.45 5.76
C PHE A 27 -3.32 -27.79 7.25
N TYR A 28 -3.74 -26.84 8.05
CA TYR A 28 -4.09 -27.04 9.45
C TYR A 28 -5.61 -26.94 9.59
N ASP A 29 -6.26 -28.01 9.97
CA ASP A 29 -7.72 -28.18 9.91
C ASP A 29 -8.33 -28.48 11.29
N GLU A 30 -7.78 -27.91 12.36
CA GLU A 30 -8.43 -27.93 13.67
C GLU A 30 -9.67 -27.01 13.63
N PRO A 31 -10.84 -27.47 14.13
CA PRO A 31 -12.05 -26.65 14.15
C PRO A 31 -11.81 -25.27 14.77
N GLN A 32 -12.25 -24.20 14.10
CA GLN A 32 -12.10 -22.80 14.48
C GLN A 32 -10.64 -22.25 14.39
N LYS A 33 -9.69 -23.06 13.90
CA LYS A 33 -8.28 -22.66 13.77
C LYS A 33 -7.72 -23.03 12.40
N GLN A 34 -8.58 -23.12 11.39
CA GLN A 34 -8.18 -23.50 10.04
C GLN A 34 -7.15 -22.52 9.48
N LYS A 35 -6.10 -23.09 8.90
CA LYS A 35 -5.02 -22.34 8.28
C LYS A 35 -4.44 -23.07 7.08
N VAL A 36 -4.16 -22.33 6.02
CA VAL A 36 -3.38 -22.79 4.87
C VAL A 36 -2.11 -21.97 4.77
N THR A 37 -0.97 -22.65 4.67
CA THR A 37 0.34 -22.00 4.53
C THR A 37 1.12 -22.62 3.39
N LEU A 38 1.58 -21.78 2.45
CA LEU A 38 2.54 -22.16 1.42
C LEU A 38 3.87 -21.50 1.74
N THR A 39 4.90 -22.30 1.98
CA THR A 39 6.27 -21.80 2.28
C THR A 39 7.21 -22.22 1.16
N LEU A 40 7.94 -21.27 0.62
CA LEU A 40 8.99 -21.49 -0.37
C LEU A 40 10.36 -21.61 0.31
N PRO A 41 11.34 -22.29 -0.30
CA PRO A 41 12.71 -22.38 0.23
C PRO A 41 13.39 -21.03 0.41
N SER A 42 12.98 -20.02 -0.36
CA SER A 42 13.43 -18.62 -0.23
C SER A 42 12.94 -17.92 1.05
N GLY A 43 12.08 -18.56 1.85
CA GLY A 43 11.43 -17.96 3.01
C GLY A 43 10.19 -17.12 2.67
N THR A 44 9.76 -17.09 1.42
CA THR A 44 8.47 -16.48 1.05
C THR A 44 7.32 -17.34 1.58
N VAL A 45 6.36 -16.71 2.25
CA VAL A 45 5.22 -17.39 2.89
C VAL A 45 3.90 -16.74 2.46
N LEU A 46 2.98 -17.56 1.94
CA LEU A 46 1.57 -17.22 1.80
C LEU A 46 0.79 -17.91 2.91
N THR A 47 0.00 -17.15 3.67
CA THR A 47 -0.86 -17.68 4.74
C THR A 47 -2.30 -17.21 4.56
N ILE A 48 -3.24 -18.13 4.69
CA ILE A 48 -4.66 -17.85 4.89
C ILE A 48 -5.02 -18.40 6.26
N ASP A 49 -5.45 -17.56 7.18
CA ASP A 49 -5.65 -17.85 8.58
C ASP A 49 -7.09 -17.53 8.99
N ASP A 50 -7.91 -18.56 9.16
CA ASP A 50 -9.31 -18.38 9.51
C ASP A 50 -9.50 -18.06 11.00
N GLU A 51 -8.59 -18.53 11.87
CA GLU A 51 -8.62 -18.19 13.31
C GLU A 51 -8.42 -16.69 13.52
N ASN A 52 -7.39 -16.12 12.89
CA ASN A 52 -7.05 -14.69 13.02
C ASN A 52 -7.73 -13.81 11.96
N LYS A 53 -8.58 -14.40 11.10
CA LYS A 53 -9.23 -13.67 10.00
C LYS A 53 -8.25 -12.86 9.16
N ALA A 54 -7.15 -13.48 8.75
CA ALA A 54 -6.05 -12.81 8.08
C ALA A 54 -5.59 -13.55 6.83
N VAL A 55 -5.16 -12.79 5.82
CA VAL A 55 -4.43 -13.30 4.65
C VAL A 55 -3.13 -12.53 4.54
N SER A 56 -2.02 -13.22 4.31
CA SER A 56 -0.74 -12.55 4.11
C SER A 56 0.15 -13.26 3.10
N LEU A 57 0.89 -12.47 2.33
CA LEU A 57 2.01 -12.89 1.52
C LEU A 57 3.21 -12.06 1.95
N LYS A 58 4.29 -12.71 2.41
CA LYS A 58 5.47 -12.04 2.96
C LYS A 58 6.75 -12.66 2.41
N ASP A 59 7.78 -11.85 2.24
CA ASP A 59 9.15 -12.35 2.10
C ASP A 59 9.70 -12.82 3.46
N GLN A 60 10.88 -13.42 3.45
CA GLN A 60 11.52 -14.00 4.64
C GLN A 60 11.65 -13.02 5.81
N ASN A 61 11.86 -11.74 5.53
CA ASN A 61 12.09 -10.71 6.54
C ASN A 61 10.81 -9.89 6.83
N GLY A 62 9.72 -10.11 6.09
CA GLY A 62 8.50 -9.31 6.18
C GLY A 62 8.69 -7.86 5.71
N GLU A 63 9.74 -7.59 4.93
CA GLU A 63 10.02 -6.26 4.40
C GLU A 63 9.19 -5.93 3.16
N ASN A 64 8.82 -6.96 2.39
CA ASN A 64 7.84 -6.88 1.32
C ASN A 64 6.64 -7.74 1.71
N ALA A 65 5.46 -7.16 1.76
CA ALA A 65 4.27 -7.84 2.23
C ALA A 65 2.98 -7.32 1.58
N LEU A 66 2.04 -8.24 1.39
CA LEU A 66 0.62 -7.97 1.24
C LEU A 66 -0.08 -8.59 2.44
N GLU A 67 -0.81 -7.81 3.20
CA GLU A 67 -1.54 -8.25 4.38
C GLU A 67 -2.99 -7.78 4.33
N MET A 68 -3.91 -8.66 4.68
CA MET A 68 -5.34 -8.37 4.81
C MET A 68 -5.78 -8.77 6.22
N ASP A 69 -6.27 -7.83 6.98
CA ASP A 69 -7.02 -8.05 8.22
C ASP A 69 -8.50 -8.06 7.87
N LEU A 70 -9.08 -9.26 7.80
CA LEU A 70 -10.47 -9.45 7.38
C LEU A 70 -11.46 -9.06 8.48
N GLN A 71 -11.03 -9.02 9.73
CA GLN A 71 -11.85 -8.58 10.86
C GLN A 71 -11.86 -7.05 10.98
N GLY A 72 -10.71 -6.43 10.88
CA GLY A 72 -10.56 -4.97 10.93
C GLY A 72 -10.83 -4.28 9.60
N GLY A 73 -10.96 -5.03 8.49
CA GLY A 73 -11.20 -4.48 7.15
C GLY A 73 -10.00 -3.73 6.58
N ASN A 74 -8.77 -4.06 6.99
CA ASN A 74 -7.56 -3.37 6.58
C ASN A 74 -6.80 -4.18 5.51
N VAL A 75 -6.25 -3.47 4.52
CA VAL A 75 -5.30 -4.01 3.53
C VAL A 75 -4.02 -3.19 3.58
N THR A 76 -2.89 -3.87 3.76
CA THR A 76 -1.56 -3.25 3.81
C THR A 76 -0.68 -3.80 2.69
N LEU A 77 -0.13 -2.90 1.89
CA LEU A 77 0.95 -3.18 0.94
C LEU A 77 2.24 -2.56 1.46
N LYS A 78 3.28 -3.36 1.63
CA LYS A 78 4.58 -2.94 2.12
C LYS A 78 5.66 -3.31 1.13
N ALA A 79 6.55 -2.39 0.85
CA ALA A 79 7.75 -2.63 0.05
C ALA A 79 8.97 -2.05 0.76
N LYS A 80 10.07 -2.80 0.82
CA LYS A 80 11.33 -2.37 1.44
C LYS A 80 11.88 -1.11 0.80
N THR A 81 11.85 -1.03 -0.51
CA THR A 81 12.53 0.04 -1.26
C THR A 81 11.57 0.91 -2.05
N LYS A 82 10.65 0.29 -2.79
CA LYS A 82 9.79 1.01 -3.73
C LYS A 82 8.49 0.27 -3.96
N LEU A 83 7.38 0.98 -3.86
CA LEU A 83 6.06 0.53 -4.28
C LEU A 83 5.62 1.35 -5.48
N THR A 84 5.21 0.67 -6.55
CA THR A 84 4.66 1.30 -7.75
C THR A 84 3.27 0.74 -8.04
N LEU A 85 2.30 1.62 -8.16
CA LEU A 85 0.97 1.34 -8.68
C LEU A 85 0.86 2.01 -10.04
N SER A 86 0.61 1.25 -11.10
CA SER A 86 0.60 1.79 -12.46
C SER A 86 -0.48 1.18 -13.34
N ALA A 87 -1.02 2.00 -14.25
CA ALA A 87 -1.92 1.61 -15.32
C ALA A 87 -1.56 2.42 -16.57
N GLY A 88 -0.99 1.77 -17.59
CA GLY A 88 -0.44 2.46 -18.76
C GLY A 88 0.61 3.51 -18.35
N GLU A 89 0.40 4.76 -18.74
CA GLU A 89 1.31 5.88 -18.43
C GLU A 89 1.04 6.57 -17.09
N THR A 90 -0.01 6.16 -16.38
CA THR A 90 -0.38 6.71 -15.07
C THR A 90 0.24 5.89 -13.95
N SER A 91 0.83 6.56 -12.96
CA SER A 91 1.47 5.88 -11.83
C SER A 91 1.45 6.68 -10.52
N ILE A 92 1.48 5.93 -9.42
CA ILE A 92 1.81 6.42 -8.08
C ILE A 92 3.03 5.62 -7.61
N VAL A 93 4.07 6.31 -7.18
CA VAL A 93 5.34 5.71 -6.74
C VAL A 93 5.66 6.22 -5.34
N LEU A 94 5.88 5.29 -4.40
CA LEU A 94 6.37 5.56 -3.06
C LEU A 94 7.78 4.97 -2.92
N GLU A 95 8.72 5.75 -2.40
CA GLU A 95 10.11 5.33 -2.22
C GLU A 95 10.52 5.43 -0.75
N SER A 96 11.36 4.51 -0.30
CA SER A 96 11.89 4.48 1.06
C SER A 96 12.75 5.73 1.40
N SER A 97 13.19 6.48 0.40
CA SER A 97 13.82 7.80 0.54
C SER A 97 12.87 8.89 1.01
N GLY A 98 11.56 8.61 1.13
CA GLY A 98 10.53 9.57 1.52
C GLY A 98 9.87 10.29 0.35
N ASN A 99 10.15 9.89 -0.89
CA ASN A 99 9.53 10.49 -2.07
C ASN A 99 8.18 9.84 -2.37
N LEU A 100 7.18 10.68 -2.67
CA LEU A 100 5.92 10.30 -3.30
C LEU A 100 5.84 11.00 -4.66
N THR A 101 5.66 10.23 -5.73
CA THR A 101 5.46 10.77 -7.09
C THR A 101 4.12 10.30 -7.63
N GLN A 102 3.30 11.23 -8.12
CA GLN A 102 2.10 10.97 -8.89
C GLN A 102 2.29 11.47 -10.32
N LYS A 103 2.00 10.63 -11.30
CA LYS A 103 2.10 10.97 -12.72
C LYS A 103 0.84 10.53 -13.45
N ALA A 104 0.28 11.43 -14.25
CA ALA A 104 -0.76 11.12 -15.23
C ALA A 104 -0.47 11.89 -16.53
N SER A 105 -0.66 11.24 -17.66
CA SER A 105 -0.45 11.86 -18.99
C SER A 105 -1.55 12.83 -19.38
N ASN A 106 -2.73 12.72 -18.76
CA ASN A 106 -3.90 13.50 -19.13
C ASN A 106 -4.43 14.38 -18.00
N LYS A 107 -4.91 13.80 -16.88
CA LYS A 107 -5.54 14.56 -15.81
C LYS A 107 -5.31 13.91 -14.44
N VAL A 108 -5.05 14.74 -13.44
CA VAL A 108 -5.21 14.40 -12.01
C VAL A 108 -6.37 15.25 -11.48
N SER A 109 -7.35 14.63 -10.84
CA SER A 109 -8.47 15.30 -10.18
C SER A 109 -8.46 14.94 -8.71
N VAL A 110 -8.48 15.95 -7.85
CA VAL A 110 -8.58 15.79 -6.40
C VAL A 110 -9.83 16.54 -5.95
N GLU A 111 -10.75 15.84 -5.30
CA GLU A 111 -12.01 16.38 -4.81
C GLU A 111 -12.24 15.90 -3.38
N ALA A 112 -12.47 16.80 -2.46
CA ALA A 112 -12.76 16.51 -1.06
C ALA A 112 -13.48 17.70 -0.40
N ALA A 113 -14.14 17.45 0.72
CA ALA A 113 -14.71 18.51 1.54
C ALA A 113 -13.66 19.49 2.06
N THR A 114 -12.44 19.00 2.31
CA THR A 114 -11.27 19.82 2.69
C THR A 114 -10.02 19.25 2.02
N ILE A 115 -9.22 20.12 1.43
CA ILE A 115 -7.89 19.80 0.90
C ILE A 115 -6.88 20.68 1.63
N GLU A 116 -5.86 20.09 2.24
CA GLU A 116 -4.75 20.78 2.89
C GLU A 116 -3.44 20.38 2.23
N GLU A 117 -2.69 21.35 1.71
CA GLU A 117 -1.36 21.15 1.14
C GLU A 117 -0.35 21.97 1.95
N LYS A 118 0.65 21.31 2.54
CA LYS A 118 1.65 21.93 3.39
C LYS A 118 3.05 21.47 3.04
N GLY A 119 3.88 22.37 2.58
CA GLY A 119 5.33 22.17 2.41
C GLY A 119 6.11 22.91 3.48
N SER A 120 7.00 22.25 4.20
CA SER A 120 7.83 22.89 5.23
C SER A 120 8.89 23.82 4.64
N ALA A 121 9.34 23.56 3.42
CA ALA A 121 10.33 24.36 2.71
C ALA A 121 9.70 25.13 1.55
N GLN A 122 8.93 24.46 0.70
CA GLN A 122 8.37 25.06 -0.50
C GLN A 122 7.11 24.31 -0.97
N VAL A 123 6.15 25.06 -1.50
CA VAL A 123 5.06 24.56 -2.35
C VAL A 123 5.16 25.27 -3.68
N THR A 124 5.21 24.51 -4.79
CA THR A 124 5.27 25.07 -6.15
C THR A 124 4.07 24.60 -6.95
N ILE A 125 3.34 25.55 -7.56
CA ILE A 125 2.25 25.30 -8.49
C ILE A 125 2.64 25.93 -9.82
N GLN A 126 2.73 25.12 -10.89
CA GLN A 126 3.14 25.59 -12.20
C GLN A 126 2.26 24.96 -13.30
N GLY A 127 1.89 25.76 -14.27
CA GLY A 127 1.11 25.32 -15.44
C GLY A 127 1.15 26.38 -16.52
N ALA A 128 0.80 26.01 -17.76
CA ALA A 128 0.60 26.97 -18.87
C ALA A 128 -0.54 27.97 -18.51
N ALA A 129 -1.56 27.49 -17.80
CA ALA A 129 -2.58 28.32 -17.15
C ALA A 129 -2.81 27.78 -15.76
N THR A 130 -2.86 28.67 -14.77
CA THR A 130 -3.19 28.36 -13.38
C THR A 130 -4.37 29.22 -12.96
N GLU A 131 -5.42 28.59 -12.47
CA GLU A 131 -6.61 29.27 -11.97
C GLU A 131 -6.83 28.89 -10.50
N VAL A 132 -7.04 29.89 -9.64
CA VAL A 132 -7.37 29.72 -8.23
C VAL A 132 -8.66 30.48 -7.97
N LYS A 133 -9.71 29.81 -7.56
CA LYS A 133 -11.02 30.40 -7.23
C LYS A 133 -11.43 30.07 -5.81
N GLY A 134 -12.05 31.02 -5.15
CA GLY A 134 -12.78 30.82 -3.91
C GLY A 134 -14.17 31.44 -4.04
N ASP A 135 -15.22 30.67 -3.80
CA ASP A 135 -16.60 31.13 -3.95
C ASP A 135 -16.98 32.20 -2.92
N SER A 136 -16.35 32.17 -1.76
CA SER A 136 -16.60 33.08 -0.66
C SER A 136 -15.38 33.94 -0.34
N THR A 137 -14.25 33.31 -0.13
CA THR A 137 -13.01 34.02 0.25
C THR A 137 -11.79 33.34 -0.35
N LEU A 138 -10.87 34.15 -0.89
CA LEU A 138 -9.52 33.71 -1.26
C LEU A 138 -8.51 34.55 -0.45
N ASN A 139 -7.77 33.92 0.47
CA ASN A 139 -6.73 34.56 1.26
C ASN A 139 -5.35 34.15 0.72
N LEU A 140 -4.57 35.15 0.31
CA LEU A 140 -3.16 35.00 -0.05
C LEU A 140 -2.33 35.83 0.94
N GLN A 141 -1.55 35.16 1.79
CA GLN A 141 -0.80 35.82 2.85
C GLN A 141 0.65 35.33 2.90
N ALA A 142 1.57 36.23 3.13
CA ALA A 142 2.97 35.93 3.40
C ALA A 142 3.43 36.71 4.65
N SER A 143 4.23 36.07 5.52
CA SER A 143 4.88 36.75 6.64
C SER A 143 6.04 37.65 6.19
N GLY A 144 6.58 37.40 5.00
CA GLY A 144 7.60 38.22 4.36
C GLY A 144 7.05 38.94 3.13
N THR A 145 7.51 38.55 1.94
CA THR A 145 7.14 39.24 0.69
C THR A 145 6.08 38.42 -0.06
N ALA A 146 4.95 39.00 -0.40
CA ALA A 146 4.05 38.54 -1.44
C ALA A 146 4.33 39.36 -2.72
N ALA A 147 4.71 38.68 -3.81
CA ALA A 147 4.97 39.35 -5.08
C ALA A 147 4.01 38.84 -6.16
N LEU A 148 3.32 39.75 -6.82
CA LEU A 148 2.49 39.48 -7.97
C LEU A 148 3.17 40.10 -9.20
N LYS A 149 3.55 39.26 -10.18
CA LYS A 149 4.23 39.72 -11.41
C LYS A 149 3.52 39.16 -12.63
N GLY A 150 3.29 39.99 -13.61
CA GLY A 150 2.69 39.64 -14.88
C GLY A 150 2.91 40.74 -15.91
N GLY A 151 2.76 40.46 -17.19
CA GLY A 151 2.75 41.47 -18.24
C GLY A 151 1.57 42.45 -18.03
N ILE A 152 0.45 41.96 -17.56
CA ILE A 152 -0.72 42.76 -17.12
C ILE A 152 -1.19 42.14 -15.78
N VAL A 153 -1.43 42.99 -14.79
CA VAL A 153 -2.02 42.63 -13.49
C VAL A 153 -3.29 43.47 -13.31
N ASN A 154 -4.45 42.86 -13.32
CA ASN A 154 -5.73 43.51 -13.06
C ASN A 154 -6.17 43.24 -11.62
N ILE A 155 -6.47 44.29 -10.87
CA ILE A 155 -7.03 44.25 -9.52
C ILE A 155 -8.31 45.08 -9.53
N ASN A 156 -9.44 44.43 -9.26
CA ASN A 156 -10.76 45.08 -9.25
C ASN A 156 -11.16 45.41 -7.83
#